data_2db1e83d324877851f914b41fcd134be
#
_entry.id   2db1e83d324877851f914b41fcd134be
#
_cell.length_a   1.000
_cell.length_b   1.000
_cell.length_c   1.000
_cell.angle_alpha   90.00
_cell.angle_beta   90.00
_cell.angle_gamma   90.00
#
_symmetry.space_group_name_H-M   'P 1'
#
loop_
_entity.id
_entity.type
_entity.pdbx_description
1 polymer ?
#
loop_
_entity_poly.entity_id
_entity_poly.type
_entity_poly.pdbx_seq_one_letter_code
_entity_poly.pdbx_strand_id
1 'polypeptide(L)'
;MSEDELTHYAQAVLLSGDYSKTLQVAEKGHERFPQNTDFMRLMMYCYTDKENYEEALKSAQALLDNVTDTAKIRYSDYLYYGYALNGLGRTQEAIGKFDLAKAKAKNVPGIDRDISDAYNKIGDYDDAIKYMRLYLASIKDEDYDRTTDMYNLGMMYFRKATGEKSDSLSDAEKTEALKQADIAFGEVARLRPDSYIGYYWRAKANALMDPQYTRGLSKPYYTKALELLEQSDGEKSYMIECNKQISYYYYVKKVMPEAVKYARKILALDPEDSYAKQLLSIAGAK
;
A
#
# COMPACT_ATOMS: atom_id res chain seq x y z
N MET A 1 41.03 -7.84 18.78
CA MET A 1 40.23 -8.69 17.87
C MET A 1 40.85 -8.57 16.48
N SER A 2 41.04 -9.69 15.83
CA SER A 2 41.41 -9.76 14.41
C SER A 2 40.21 -9.28 13.54
N GLU A 3 40.42 -9.17 12.22
CA GLU A 3 39.36 -8.80 11.26
C GLU A 3 38.21 -9.80 11.32
N ASP A 4 38.53 -11.10 11.26
CA ASP A 4 37.52 -12.16 11.30
C ASP A 4 36.74 -12.19 12.61
N GLU A 5 37.41 -12.07 13.76
CA GLU A 5 36.77 -12.02 15.08
C GLU A 5 35.80 -10.85 15.18
N LEU A 6 36.21 -9.67 14.68
CA LEU A 6 35.35 -8.47 14.71
C LEU A 6 34.16 -8.58 13.79
N THR A 7 34.35 -9.17 12.59
CA THR A 7 33.31 -9.42 11.63
C THR A 7 32.26 -10.39 12.19
N HIS A 8 32.72 -11.52 12.75
CA HIS A 8 31.82 -12.50 13.38
C HIS A 8 31.07 -11.92 14.59
N TYR A 9 31.76 -11.10 15.38
CA TYR A 9 31.09 -10.41 16.50
C TYR A 9 29.99 -9.47 16.02
N ALA A 10 30.27 -8.64 14.99
CA ALA A 10 29.27 -7.73 14.43
C ALA A 10 28.05 -8.49 13.86
N GLN A 11 28.29 -9.60 13.17
CA GLN A 11 27.23 -10.47 12.65
C GLN A 11 26.39 -11.12 13.77
N ALA A 12 27.04 -11.57 14.85
CA ALA A 12 26.35 -12.12 16.01
C ALA A 12 25.46 -11.08 16.71
N VAL A 13 25.93 -9.84 16.81
CA VAL A 13 25.15 -8.72 17.36
C VAL A 13 23.95 -8.39 16.45
N LEU A 14 24.12 -8.42 15.13
CA LEU A 14 23.00 -8.25 14.19
C LEU A 14 21.92 -9.33 14.41
N LEU A 15 22.33 -10.58 14.55
CA LEU A 15 21.41 -11.72 14.79
C LEU A 15 20.65 -11.61 16.12
N SER A 16 21.19 -10.86 17.10
CA SER A 16 20.46 -10.55 18.34
C SER A 16 19.43 -9.42 18.21
N GLY A 17 19.34 -8.79 17.05
CA GLY A 17 18.42 -7.68 16.79
C GLY A 17 18.91 -6.31 17.29
N ASP A 18 20.12 -6.19 17.80
CA ASP A 18 20.65 -4.92 18.28
C ASP A 18 21.35 -4.15 17.14
N TYR A 19 20.53 -3.51 16.27
CA TYR A 19 21.01 -2.73 15.14
C TYR A 19 21.89 -1.54 15.55
N SER A 20 21.67 -0.94 16.73
CA SER A 20 22.46 0.17 17.22
C SER A 20 23.87 -0.26 17.57
N LYS A 21 24.00 -1.37 18.28
CA LYS A 21 25.31 -1.94 18.63
C LYS A 21 26.00 -2.53 17.41
N THR A 22 25.25 -3.17 16.51
CA THR A 22 25.78 -3.68 15.23
C THR A 22 26.44 -2.54 14.45
N LEU A 23 25.76 -1.40 14.32
CA LEU A 23 26.28 -0.24 13.60
C LEU A 23 27.59 0.25 14.23
N GLN A 24 27.61 0.45 15.56
CA GLN A 24 28.85 0.90 16.27
C GLN A 24 30.04 -0.04 16.03
N VAL A 25 29.77 -1.36 16.03
CA VAL A 25 30.82 -2.36 15.78
C VAL A 25 31.27 -2.34 14.33
N ALA A 26 30.31 -2.22 13.40
CA ALA A 26 30.57 -2.19 11.96
C ALA A 26 31.35 -0.93 11.55
N GLU A 27 31.00 0.25 12.08
CA GLU A 27 31.74 1.50 11.87
C GLU A 27 33.19 1.39 12.32
N LYS A 28 33.43 0.92 13.56
CA LYS A 28 34.78 0.67 14.08
C LYS A 28 35.53 -0.38 13.29
N GLY A 29 34.82 -1.39 12.80
CA GLY A 29 35.38 -2.42 11.94
C GLY A 29 35.82 -1.86 10.61
N HIS A 30 34.98 -1.02 10.00
CA HIS A 30 35.27 -0.35 8.74
C HIS A 30 36.45 0.65 8.85
N GLU A 31 36.49 1.44 9.92
CA GLU A 31 37.63 2.32 10.19
C GLU A 31 38.97 1.56 10.24
N ARG A 32 38.96 0.37 10.84
CA ARG A 32 40.14 -0.47 11.01
C ARG A 32 40.48 -1.33 9.80
N PHE A 33 39.45 -1.78 9.09
CA PHE A 33 39.53 -2.67 7.93
C PHE A 33 38.65 -2.15 6.77
N PRO A 34 39.07 -1.05 6.12
CA PRO A 34 38.23 -0.32 5.18
C PRO A 34 37.91 -1.08 3.90
N GLN A 35 38.62 -2.17 3.60
CA GLN A 35 38.35 -3.03 2.43
C GLN A 35 37.40 -4.19 2.74
N ASN A 36 37.03 -4.38 4.00
CA ASN A 36 36.12 -5.45 4.39
C ASN A 36 34.69 -5.11 4.04
N THR A 37 34.16 -5.78 3.01
CA THR A 37 32.81 -5.56 2.49
C THR A 37 31.70 -6.00 3.45
N ASP A 38 31.98 -6.87 4.43
CA ASP A 38 30.96 -7.27 5.40
C ASP A 38 30.64 -6.13 6.39
N PHE A 39 31.60 -5.28 6.77
CA PHE A 39 31.29 -4.10 7.57
C PHE A 39 30.46 -3.09 6.79
N MET A 40 30.79 -2.82 5.52
CA MET A 40 29.99 -1.94 4.65
C MET A 40 28.54 -2.46 4.51
N ARG A 41 28.38 -3.78 4.38
CA ARG A 41 27.07 -4.45 4.30
C ARG A 41 26.26 -4.28 5.58
N LEU A 42 26.90 -4.50 6.74
CA LEU A 42 26.26 -4.31 8.05
C LEU A 42 25.85 -2.85 8.29
N MET A 43 26.73 -1.90 7.92
CA MET A 43 26.41 -0.47 7.99
C MET A 43 25.21 -0.12 7.12
N MET A 44 25.20 -0.58 5.85
CA MET A 44 24.08 -0.38 4.94
C MET A 44 22.75 -0.90 5.53
N TYR A 45 22.73 -2.10 6.11
CA TYR A 45 21.53 -2.69 6.72
C TYR A 45 21.07 -1.84 7.92
N CYS A 46 21.99 -1.51 8.83
CA CYS A 46 21.66 -0.74 10.03
C CYS A 46 21.22 0.69 9.73
N TYR A 47 21.84 1.37 8.77
CA TYR A 47 21.43 2.71 8.36
C TYR A 47 20.05 2.68 7.67
N THR A 48 19.77 1.65 6.87
CA THR A 48 18.44 1.49 6.25
C THR A 48 17.35 1.27 7.31
N ASP A 49 17.61 0.42 8.31
CA ASP A 49 16.67 0.17 9.42
C ASP A 49 16.40 1.43 10.25
N LYS A 50 17.40 2.29 10.38
CA LYS A 50 17.28 3.58 11.06
C LYS A 50 16.76 4.71 10.17
N GLU A 51 16.34 4.41 8.96
CA GLU A 51 15.87 5.39 7.97
C GLU A 51 16.91 6.47 7.60
N ASN A 52 18.19 6.23 7.90
CA ASN A 52 19.31 7.07 7.48
C ASN A 52 19.77 6.69 6.08
N TYR A 53 18.92 6.98 5.11
CA TYR A 53 19.07 6.50 3.73
C TYR A 53 20.27 7.07 3.00
N GLU A 54 20.76 8.25 3.38
CA GLU A 54 21.98 8.85 2.80
C GLU A 54 23.22 8.03 3.15
N GLU A 55 23.39 7.67 4.43
CA GLU A 55 24.53 6.86 4.87
C GLU A 55 24.36 5.39 4.40
N ALA A 56 23.13 4.88 4.34
CA ALA A 56 22.86 3.58 3.74
C ALA A 56 23.30 3.55 2.26
N LEU A 57 22.98 4.60 1.49
CA LEU A 57 23.37 4.73 0.08
C LEU A 57 24.89 4.78 -0.09
N LYS A 58 25.59 5.58 0.73
CA LYS A 58 27.07 5.63 0.72
C LYS A 58 27.68 4.26 1.01
N SER A 59 27.15 3.57 2.01
CA SER A 59 27.63 2.22 2.38
C SER A 59 27.37 1.20 1.26
N ALA A 60 26.21 1.30 0.56
CA ALA A 60 25.90 0.46 -0.59
C ALA A 60 26.84 0.70 -1.77
N GLN A 61 27.16 1.97 -2.07
CA GLN A 61 28.11 2.34 -3.12
C GLN A 61 29.52 1.82 -2.80
N ALA A 62 30.00 2.11 -1.58
CA ALA A 62 31.29 1.63 -1.11
C ALA A 62 31.42 0.10 -1.18
N LEU A 63 30.35 -0.63 -0.78
CA LEU A 63 30.29 -2.08 -0.89
C LEU A 63 30.50 -2.54 -2.35
N LEU A 64 29.77 -1.98 -3.29
CA LEU A 64 29.85 -2.41 -4.69
C LEU A 64 31.17 -2.02 -5.34
N ASP A 65 31.76 -0.87 -4.96
CA ASP A 65 33.05 -0.41 -5.48
C ASP A 65 34.22 -1.28 -4.97
N ASN A 66 34.09 -1.86 -3.76
CA ASN A 66 35.12 -2.70 -3.15
C ASN A 66 34.97 -4.20 -3.48
N VAL A 67 33.84 -4.64 -4.03
CA VAL A 67 33.66 -6.04 -4.45
C VAL A 67 34.32 -6.27 -5.82
N THR A 68 35.46 -6.92 -5.84
CA THR A 68 36.20 -7.27 -7.08
C THR A 68 35.60 -8.46 -7.82
N ASP A 69 34.97 -9.39 -7.11
CA ASP A 69 34.30 -10.56 -7.65
C ASP A 69 32.77 -10.39 -7.55
N THR A 70 32.10 -10.13 -8.67
CA THR A 70 30.65 -9.91 -8.71
C THR A 70 29.81 -11.12 -8.25
N ALA A 71 30.42 -12.32 -8.19
CA ALA A 71 29.75 -13.50 -7.62
C ALA A 71 29.53 -13.36 -6.11
N LYS A 72 30.32 -12.54 -5.42
CA LYS A 72 30.21 -12.26 -3.99
C LYS A 72 29.12 -11.22 -3.64
N ILE A 73 28.60 -10.49 -4.63
CA ILE A 73 27.46 -9.60 -4.43
C ILE A 73 26.22 -10.47 -4.18
N ARG A 74 25.55 -10.24 -3.06
CA ARG A 74 24.33 -10.95 -2.65
C ARG A 74 23.09 -10.24 -3.23
N TYR A 75 21.98 -10.95 -3.35
CA TYR A 75 20.70 -10.30 -3.73
C TYR A 75 20.31 -9.23 -2.71
N SER A 76 20.58 -9.47 -1.41
CA SER A 76 20.32 -8.53 -0.35
C SER A 76 21.12 -7.21 -0.48
N ASP A 77 22.30 -7.23 -1.10
CA ASP A 77 23.09 -6.02 -1.31
C ASP A 77 22.36 -5.07 -2.28
N TYR A 78 21.80 -5.61 -3.37
CA TYR A 78 20.97 -4.83 -4.27
C TYR A 78 19.62 -4.46 -3.66
N LEU A 79 19.03 -5.32 -2.85
CA LEU A 79 17.74 -5.06 -2.19
C LEU A 79 17.84 -3.86 -1.24
N TYR A 80 18.83 -3.85 -0.35
CA TYR A 80 19.03 -2.75 0.59
C TYR A 80 19.51 -1.46 -0.10
N TYR A 81 20.28 -1.59 -1.18
CA TYR A 81 20.58 -0.44 -2.04
C TYR A 81 19.29 0.16 -2.62
N GLY A 82 18.37 -0.67 -3.09
CA GLY A 82 17.04 -0.26 -3.55
C GLY A 82 16.25 0.45 -2.46
N TYR A 83 16.24 -0.10 -1.24
CA TYR A 83 15.57 0.55 -0.11
C TYR A 83 16.16 1.94 0.21
N ALA A 84 17.48 2.09 0.22
CA ALA A 84 18.12 3.39 0.43
C ALA A 84 17.71 4.41 -0.64
N LEU A 85 17.74 4.02 -1.93
CA LEU A 85 17.30 4.87 -3.03
C LEU A 85 15.81 5.25 -2.91
N ASN A 86 14.95 4.28 -2.59
CA ASN A 86 13.52 4.51 -2.47
C ASN A 86 13.17 5.42 -1.28
N GLY A 87 13.90 5.30 -0.16
CA GLY A 87 13.80 6.19 0.98
C GLY A 87 14.17 7.63 0.66
N LEU A 88 15.16 7.83 -0.22
CA LEU A 88 15.57 9.14 -0.75
C LEU A 88 14.66 9.68 -1.87
N GLY A 89 13.56 8.99 -2.21
CA GLY A 89 12.66 9.38 -3.30
C GLY A 89 13.18 9.07 -4.72
N ARG A 90 14.34 8.42 -4.86
CA ARG A 90 14.94 7.99 -6.13
C ARG A 90 14.34 6.66 -6.59
N THR A 91 13.00 6.59 -6.61
CA THR A 91 12.24 5.34 -6.75
C THR A 91 12.50 4.63 -8.09
N GLN A 92 12.68 5.38 -9.19
CA GLN A 92 13.00 4.76 -10.48
C GLN A 92 14.34 4.03 -10.47
N GLU A 93 15.35 4.57 -9.76
CA GLU A 93 16.64 3.92 -9.61
C GLU A 93 16.56 2.72 -8.65
N ALA A 94 15.70 2.84 -7.62
CA ALA A 94 15.43 1.73 -6.70
C ALA A 94 14.85 0.51 -7.42
N ILE A 95 13.91 0.71 -8.35
CA ILE A 95 13.34 -0.37 -9.18
C ILE A 95 14.44 -1.13 -9.91
N GLY A 96 15.39 -0.41 -10.53
CA GLY A 96 16.53 -1.06 -11.18
C GLY A 96 17.41 -1.91 -10.25
N LYS A 97 17.51 -1.51 -8.95
CA LYS A 97 18.22 -2.31 -7.94
C LYS A 97 17.40 -3.51 -7.47
N PHE A 98 16.11 -3.36 -7.31
CA PHE A 98 15.20 -4.47 -6.99
C PHE A 98 15.18 -5.53 -8.11
N ASP A 99 15.22 -5.12 -9.38
CA ASP A 99 15.32 -6.05 -10.51
C ASP A 99 16.64 -6.84 -10.47
N LEU A 100 17.77 -6.18 -10.14
CA LEU A 100 19.05 -6.86 -9.93
C LEU A 100 18.99 -7.83 -8.73
N ALA A 101 18.36 -7.43 -7.64
CA ALA A 101 18.13 -8.30 -6.50
C ALA A 101 17.30 -9.53 -6.89
N LYS A 102 16.21 -9.34 -7.64
CA LYS A 102 15.34 -10.40 -8.14
C LYS A 102 16.09 -11.36 -9.06
N ALA A 103 16.92 -10.84 -9.96
CA ALA A 103 17.72 -11.67 -10.88
C ALA A 103 18.74 -12.58 -10.15
N LYS A 104 19.26 -12.14 -9.00
CA LYS A 104 20.16 -12.92 -8.15
C LYS A 104 19.45 -13.83 -7.14
N ALA A 105 18.24 -13.47 -6.73
CA ALA A 105 17.49 -14.20 -5.73
C ALA A 105 16.90 -15.50 -6.31
N LYS A 106 17.00 -16.58 -5.55
CA LYS A 106 16.29 -17.83 -5.87
C LYS A 106 15.04 -17.89 -4.97
N ASN A 107 13.88 -17.60 -5.54
CA ASN A 107 12.57 -17.70 -4.84
C ASN A 107 12.49 -16.85 -3.55
N VAL A 108 12.63 -15.55 -3.68
CA VAL A 108 12.39 -14.57 -2.59
C VAL A 108 11.15 -13.73 -2.95
N PRO A 109 9.94 -14.19 -2.57
CA PRO A 109 8.68 -13.56 -2.99
C PRO A 109 8.56 -12.08 -2.59
N GLY A 110 9.12 -11.69 -1.45
CA GLY A 110 9.06 -10.31 -0.94
C GLY A 110 9.61 -9.27 -1.92
N ILE A 111 10.55 -9.63 -2.79
CA ILE A 111 11.12 -8.70 -3.79
C ILE A 111 10.03 -8.26 -4.79
N ASP A 112 9.12 -9.14 -5.20
CA ASP A 112 8.01 -8.76 -6.07
C ASP A 112 7.07 -7.75 -5.41
N ARG A 113 6.87 -7.85 -4.10
CA ARG A 113 6.13 -6.86 -3.32
C ARG A 113 6.84 -5.51 -3.27
N ASP A 114 8.16 -5.52 -3.01
CA ASP A 114 8.97 -4.29 -2.98
C ASP A 114 8.96 -3.56 -4.33
N ILE A 115 9.04 -4.31 -5.43
CA ILE A 115 8.93 -3.78 -6.79
C ILE A 115 7.53 -3.19 -7.03
N SER A 116 6.49 -3.91 -6.63
CA SER A 116 5.11 -3.44 -6.72
C SER A 116 4.89 -2.13 -5.99
N ASP A 117 5.37 -2.04 -4.75
CA ASP A 117 5.24 -0.84 -3.91
C ASP A 117 6.00 0.35 -4.53
N ALA A 118 7.18 0.10 -5.11
CA ALA A 118 7.95 1.12 -5.81
C ALA A 118 7.22 1.65 -7.06
N TYR A 119 6.67 0.78 -7.90
CA TYR A 119 5.87 1.18 -9.06
C TYR A 119 4.59 1.92 -8.65
N ASN A 120 3.90 1.46 -7.59
CA ASN A 120 2.72 2.14 -7.04
C ASN A 120 3.05 3.56 -6.57
N LYS A 121 4.23 3.78 -5.96
CA LYS A 121 4.71 5.07 -5.48
C LYS A 121 4.91 6.09 -6.63
N ILE A 122 5.35 5.65 -7.79
CA ILE A 122 5.51 6.51 -8.99
C ILE A 122 4.26 6.55 -9.89
N GLY A 123 3.17 5.91 -9.46
CA GLY A 123 1.91 5.89 -10.20
C GLY A 123 1.94 5.06 -11.48
N ASP A 124 2.85 4.10 -11.58
CA ASP A 124 2.84 3.08 -12.62
C ASP A 124 2.04 1.86 -12.13
N TYR A 125 0.72 2.01 -12.25
CA TYR A 125 -0.19 1.01 -11.70
C TYR A 125 -0.21 -0.31 -12.48
N ASP A 126 0.19 -0.32 -13.75
CA ASP A 126 0.23 -1.54 -14.56
C ASP A 126 1.32 -2.50 -14.05
N ASP A 127 2.54 -2.00 -13.90
CA ASP A 127 3.62 -2.81 -13.35
C ASP A 127 3.42 -3.05 -11.84
N ALA A 128 2.90 -2.10 -11.08
CA ALA A 128 2.55 -2.32 -9.66
C ALA A 128 1.59 -3.51 -9.49
N ILE A 129 0.50 -3.55 -10.23
CA ILE A 129 -0.50 -4.63 -10.22
C ILE A 129 0.12 -5.96 -10.64
N LYS A 130 0.92 -5.95 -11.71
CA LYS A 130 1.62 -7.14 -12.22
C LYS A 130 2.48 -7.78 -11.14
N TYR A 131 3.33 -7.00 -10.47
CA TYR A 131 4.24 -7.51 -9.44
C TYR A 131 3.50 -7.91 -8.15
N MET A 132 2.45 -7.19 -7.75
CA MET A 132 1.60 -7.60 -6.62
C MET A 132 0.93 -8.95 -6.88
N ARG A 133 0.46 -9.19 -8.10
CA ARG A 133 -0.14 -10.48 -8.47
C ARG A 133 0.89 -11.62 -8.48
N LEU A 134 2.13 -11.36 -8.94
CA LEU A 134 3.23 -12.33 -8.86
C LEU A 134 3.55 -12.68 -7.40
N TYR A 135 3.65 -11.68 -6.54
CA TYR A 135 3.85 -11.87 -5.11
C TYR A 135 2.75 -12.74 -4.50
N LEU A 136 1.48 -12.36 -4.69
CA LEU A 136 0.33 -13.10 -4.14
C LEU A 136 0.26 -14.53 -4.65
N ALA A 137 0.59 -14.77 -5.92
CA ALA A 137 0.62 -16.12 -6.51
C ALA A 137 1.76 -16.98 -5.96
N SER A 138 2.83 -16.39 -5.43
CA SER A 138 3.96 -17.09 -4.85
C SER A 138 3.76 -17.54 -3.42
N ILE A 139 2.77 -16.98 -2.71
CA ILE A 139 2.45 -17.32 -1.32
C ILE A 139 1.72 -18.66 -1.30
N LYS A 140 2.38 -19.65 -0.72
CA LYS A 140 1.84 -21.02 -0.57
C LYS A 140 1.25 -21.29 0.81
N ASP A 141 1.51 -20.41 1.78
CA ASP A 141 1.00 -20.51 3.13
C ASP A 141 -0.49 -20.17 3.13
N GLU A 142 -1.33 -21.15 3.49
CA GLU A 142 -2.79 -21.02 3.54
C GLU A 142 -3.23 -20.15 4.74
N ASP A 143 -2.43 -20.08 5.80
CA ASP A 143 -2.69 -19.27 6.99
C ASP A 143 -2.21 -17.83 6.84
N TYR A 144 -1.57 -17.49 5.72
CA TYR A 144 -1.11 -16.13 5.45
C TYR A 144 -2.28 -15.15 5.36
N ASP A 145 -2.26 -14.11 6.20
CA ASP A 145 -3.24 -13.03 6.16
C ASP A 145 -2.97 -12.07 4.99
N ARG A 146 -3.68 -12.29 3.90
CA ARG A 146 -3.58 -11.47 2.67
C ARG A 146 -4.45 -10.22 2.68
N THR A 147 -5.06 -9.87 3.80
CA THR A 147 -6.01 -8.75 3.87
C THR A 147 -5.40 -7.43 3.38
N THR A 148 -4.20 -7.10 3.88
CA THR A 148 -3.49 -5.86 3.49
C THR A 148 -3.07 -5.87 2.04
N ASP A 149 -2.58 -7.00 1.52
CA ASP A 149 -2.14 -7.09 0.13
C ASP A 149 -3.32 -7.02 -0.84
N MET A 150 -4.45 -7.64 -0.49
CA MET A 150 -5.68 -7.53 -1.29
C MET A 150 -6.24 -6.11 -1.27
N TYR A 151 -6.15 -5.42 -0.12
CA TYR A 151 -6.51 -4.01 -0.04
C TYR A 151 -5.61 -3.15 -0.95
N ASN A 152 -4.30 -3.35 -0.88
CA ASN A 152 -3.32 -2.63 -1.71
C ASN A 152 -3.56 -2.88 -3.20
N LEU A 153 -3.79 -4.15 -3.58
CA LEU A 153 -4.13 -4.52 -4.96
C LEU A 153 -5.41 -3.82 -5.43
N GLY A 154 -6.45 -3.80 -4.59
CA GLY A 154 -7.70 -3.08 -4.85
C GLY A 154 -7.46 -1.58 -5.04
N MET A 155 -6.63 -0.97 -4.19
CA MET A 155 -6.26 0.44 -4.30
C MET A 155 -5.45 0.76 -5.57
N MET A 156 -4.55 -0.12 -6.00
CA MET A 156 -3.81 0.04 -7.26
C MET A 156 -4.77 0.05 -8.46
N TYR A 157 -5.70 -0.90 -8.53
CA TYR A 157 -6.73 -0.92 -9.57
C TYR A 157 -7.64 0.31 -9.52
N PHE A 158 -8.07 0.72 -8.32
CA PHE A 158 -8.90 1.90 -8.13
C PHE A 158 -8.17 3.18 -8.60
N ARG A 159 -6.91 3.36 -8.18
CA ARG A 159 -6.08 4.50 -8.59
C ARG A 159 -5.76 4.47 -10.09
N LYS A 160 -5.58 3.30 -10.70
CA LYS A 160 -5.45 3.18 -12.15
C LYS A 160 -6.64 3.81 -12.87
N ALA A 161 -7.85 3.56 -12.38
CA ALA A 161 -9.09 4.08 -12.98
C ALA A 161 -9.37 5.56 -12.66
N THR A 162 -8.80 6.13 -11.58
CA THR A 162 -9.20 7.44 -11.03
C THR A 162 -8.05 8.42 -10.84
N GLY A 163 -6.80 7.97 -10.94
CA GLY A 163 -5.61 8.80 -10.72
C GLY A 163 -5.28 9.70 -11.89
N GLU A 164 -4.24 10.51 -11.74
CA GLU A 164 -3.83 11.54 -12.73
C GLU A 164 -3.61 10.99 -14.14
N LYS A 165 -3.13 9.76 -14.28
CA LYS A 165 -2.90 9.11 -15.59
C LYS A 165 -4.15 8.45 -16.17
N SER A 166 -5.28 8.46 -15.45
CA SER A 166 -6.51 7.80 -15.89
C SER A 166 -7.13 8.41 -17.15
N ASP A 167 -6.84 9.68 -17.44
CA ASP A 167 -7.35 10.37 -18.65
C ASP A 167 -6.84 9.74 -19.94
N SER A 168 -5.73 9.00 -19.92
CA SER A 168 -5.23 8.24 -21.06
C SER A 168 -5.95 6.92 -21.30
N LEU A 169 -6.78 6.47 -20.36
CA LEU A 169 -7.53 5.20 -20.44
C LEU A 169 -8.90 5.42 -21.07
N SER A 170 -9.33 4.46 -21.87
CA SER A 170 -10.71 4.37 -22.34
C SER A 170 -11.69 4.07 -21.19
N ASP A 171 -12.96 4.39 -21.37
CA ASP A 171 -14.02 4.07 -20.41
C ASP A 171 -14.11 2.56 -20.13
N ALA A 172 -13.82 1.73 -21.13
CA ALA A 172 -13.79 0.28 -20.96
C ALA A 172 -12.64 -0.17 -20.03
N GLU A 173 -11.46 0.40 -20.20
CA GLU A 173 -10.30 0.10 -19.34
C GLU A 173 -10.51 0.60 -17.90
N LYS A 174 -11.06 1.81 -17.73
CA LYS A 174 -11.45 2.33 -16.42
C LYS A 174 -12.46 1.42 -15.74
N THR A 175 -13.50 1.01 -16.48
CA THR A 175 -14.53 0.11 -15.96
C THR A 175 -13.96 -1.25 -15.57
N GLU A 176 -13.04 -1.80 -16.36
CA GLU A 176 -12.41 -3.08 -16.05
C GLU A 176 -11.51 -2.96 -14.80
N ALA A 177 -10.74 -1.89 -14.68
CA ALA A 177 -9.95 -1.63 -13.48
C ALA A 177 -10.84 -1.50 -12.23
N LEU A 178 -11.98 -0.80 -12.31
CA LEU A 178 -12.93 -0.69 -11.20
C LEU A 178 -13.57 -2.04 -10.83
N LYS A 179 -13.86 -2.92 -11.80
CA LYS A 179 -14.32 -4.29 -11.52
C LYS A 179 -13.26 -5.11 -10.78
N GLN A 180 -11.99 -5.01 -11.20
CA GLN A 180 -10.89 -5.70 -10.52
C GLN A 180 -10.69 -5.14 -9.11
N ALA A 181 -10.85 -3.83 -8.90
CA ALA A 181 -10.87 -3.22 -7.58
C ALA A 181 -11.99 -3.78 -6.71
N ASP A 182 -13.22 -3.87 -7.24
CA ASP A 182 -14.38 -4.46 -6.51
C ASP A 182 -14.11 -5.91 -6.10
N ILE A 183 -13.51 -6.72 -6.97
CA ILE A 183 -13.13 -8.11 -6.67
C ILE A 183 -12.11 -8.14 -5.52
N ALA A 184 -11.05 -7.33 -5.58
CA ALA A 184 -10.01 -7.30 -4.55
C ALA A 184 -10.56 -6.82 -3.20
N PHE A 185 -11.36 -5.75 -3.18
CA PHE A 185 -12.05 -5.29 -1.97
C PHE A 185 -13.12 -6.28 -1.48
N GLY A 186 -13.71 -7.05 -2.38
CA GLY A 186 -14.60 -8.16 -2.05
C GLY A 186 -13.88 -9.24 -1.23
N GLU A 187 -12.64 -9.53 -1.57
CA GLU A 187 -11.80 -10.46 -0.80
C GLU A 187 -11.44 -9.88 0.58
N VAL A 188 -11.15 -8.57 0.68
CA VAL A 188 -10.98 -7.90 1.97
C VAL A 188 -12.22 -8.04 2.84
N ALA A 189 -13.42 -7.80 2.29
CA ALA A 189 -14.68 -7.97 3.01
C ALA A 189 -14.95 -9.41 3.43
N ARG A 190 -14.50 -10.40 2.65
CA ARG A 190 -14.61 -11.83 2.99
C ARG A 190 -13.66 -12.20 4.14
N LEU A 191 -12.43 -11.68 4.13
CA LEU A 191 -11.41 -11.95 5.15
C LEU A 191 -11.69 -11.20 6.46
N ARG A 192 -12.32 -10.04 6.39
CA ARG A 192 -12.69 -9.19 7.53
C ARG A 192 -14.15 -8.77 7.44
N PRO A 193 -15.11 -9.69 7.66
CA PRO A 193 -16.54 -9.41 7.48
C PRO A 193 -17.12 -8.43 8.50
N ASP A 194 -16.43 -8.20 9.59
CA ASP A 194 -16.72 -7.26 10.67
C ASP A 194 -16.12 -5.86 10.44
N SER A 195 -15.25 -5.71 9.43
CA SER A 195 -14.66 -4.41 9.05
C SER A 195 -15.45 -3.74 7.93
N TYR A 196 -15.74 -2.46 8.10
CA TYR A 196 -16.41 -1.65 7.06
C TYR A 196 -15.55 -1.41 5.82
N ILE A 197 -14.21 -1.52 5.92
CA ILE A 197 -13.24 -1.09 4.90
C ILE A 197 -13.48 -1.76 3.55
N GLY A 198 -13.59 -3.08 3.53
CA GLY A 198 -13.83 -3.83 2.28
C GLY A 198 -15.14 -3.43 1.60
N TYR A 199 -16.21 -3.28 2.37
CA TYR A 199 -17.52 -2.85 1.85
C TYR A 199 -17.51 -1.40 1.37
N TYR A 200 -16.87 -0.51 2.10
CA TYR A 200 -16.76 0.90 1.74
C TYR A 200 -16.05 1.10 0.40
N TRP A 201 -14.91 0.46 0.19
CA TRP A 201 -14.17 0.57 -1.06
C TRP A 201 -14.84 -0.15 -2.22
N ARG A 202 -15.55 -1.26 -1.97
CA ARG A 202 -16.46 -1.85 -2.95
C ARG A 202 -17.54 -0.86 -3.39
N ALA A 203 -18.15 -0.17 -2.44
CA ALA A 203 -19.17 0.83 -2.72
C ALA A 203 -18.61 1.95 -3.60
N LYS A 204 -17.40 2.46 -3.31
CA LYS A 204 -16.75 3.50 -4.12
C LYS A 204 -16.46 3.05 -5.55
N ALA A 205 -15.91 1.85 -5.74
CA ALA A 205 -15.68 1.31 -7.08
C ALA A 205 -16.99 1.15 -7.86
N ASN A 206 -18.04 0.63 -7.21
CA ASN A 206 -19.34 0.43 -7.81
C ASN A 206 -20.09 1.75 -8.10
N ALA A 207 -19.89 2.81 -7.30
CA ALA A 207 -20.46 4.14 -7.58
C ALA A 207 -19.87 4.73 -8.87
N LEU A 208 -18.56 4.56 -9.09
CA LEU A 208 -17.90 5.03 -10.31
C LEU A 208 -18.32 4.23 -11.57
N MET A 209 -18.69 2.95 -11.40
CA MET A 209 -19.23 2.14 -12.49
C MET A 209 -20.72 2.42 -12.79
N ASP A 210 -21.41 3.11 -11.92
CA ASP A 210 -22.83 3.49 -12.04
C ASP A 210 -23.06 4.94 -11.57
N PRO A 211 -22.42 5.94 -12.23
CA PRO A 211 -22.41 7.33 -11.76
C PRO A 211 -23.81 7.98 -11.76
N GLN A 212 -24.74 7.46 -12.54
CA GLN A 212 -26.12 7.91 -12.57
C GLN A 212 -27.03 7.15 -11.59
N TYR A 213 -26.47 6.22 -10.80
CA TYR A 213 -27.21 5.36 -9.87
C TYR A 213 -28.39 4.60 -10.50
N THR A 214 -28.33 4.35 -11.81
CA THR A 214 -29.42 3.69 -12.56
C THR A 214 -29.61 2.24 -12.15
N ARG A 215 -28.50 1.54 -11.89
CA ARG A 215 -28.48 0.14 -11.42
C ARG A 215 -28.45 0.03 -9.91
N GLY A 216 -27.94 1.05 -9.19
CA GLY A 216 -27.79 1.06 -7.74
C GLY A 216 -26.70 0.13 -7.22
N LEU A 217 -25.62 -0.05 -7.99
CA LEU A 217 -24.56 -1.02 -7.70
C LEU A 217 -23.87 -0.77 -6.36
N SER A 218 -23.66 0.49 -5.99
CA SER A 218 -22.94 0.88 -4.78
C SER A 218 -23.79 0.77 -3.50
N LYS A 219 -25.10 0.91 -3.63
CA LYS A 219 -26.04 1.03 -2.49
C LYS A 219 -25.93 -0.10 -1.46
N PRO A 220 -25.94 -1.41 -1.84
CA PRO A 220 -25.84 -2.48 -0.84
C PRO A 220 -24.55 -2.43 -0.03
N TYR A 221 -23.44 -2.04 -0.65
CA TYR A 221 -22.14 -1.98 0.00
C TYR A 221 -22.02 -0.76 0.93
N TYR A 222 -22.51 0.43 0.52
CA TYR A 222 -22.58 1.58 1.43
C TYR A 222 -23.51 1.29 2.62
N THR A 223 -24.62 0.57 2.40
CA THR A 223 -25.52 0.18 3.50
C THR A 223 -24.80 -0.73 4.51
N LYS A 224 -24.05 -1.73 4.03
CA LYS A 224 -23.32 -2.65 4.91
C LYS A 224 -22.15 -1.95 5.62
N ALA A 225 -21.42 -1.08 4.91
CA ALA A 225 -20.36 -0.28 5.53
C ALA A 225 -20.91 0.63 6.63
N LEU A 226 -22.04 1.30 6.38
CA LEU A 226 -22.70 2.16 7.38
C LEU A 226 -23.15 1.36 8.61
N GLU A 227 -23.76 0.20 8.42
CA GLU A 227 -24.17 -0.69 9.51
C GLU A 227 -22.99 -1.04 10.43
N LEU A 228 -21.84 -1.43 9.84
CA LEU A 228 -20.64 -1.77 10.60
C LEU A 228 -20.01 -0.57 11.29
N LEU A 229 -20.02 0.60 10.65
CA LEU A 229 -19.58 1.87 11.25
C LEU A 229 -20.46 2.28 12.44
N GLU A 230 -21.77 2.14 12.32
CA GLU A 230 -22.72 2.45 13.42
C GLU A 230 -22.53 1.49 14.61
N GLN A 231 -22.17 0.22 14.36
CA GLN A 231 -21.92 -0.79 15.41
C GLN A 231 -20.59 -0.59 16.15
N SER A 232 -19.57 -0.04 15.48
CA SER A 232 -18.22 0.12 16.03
C SER A 232 -17.91 1.53 16.53
N ASP A 233 -18.90 2.43 16.56
CA ASP A 233 -18.70 3.87 16.81
C ASP A 233 -17.59 4.45 15.90
N GLY A 234 -17.67 4.09 14.60
CA GLY A 234 -16.67 4.42 13.60
C GLY A 234 -16.58 5.90 13.28
N GLU A 235 -15.61 6.26 12.45
CA GLU A 235 -15.36 7.66 12.09
C GLU A 235 -16.58 8.33 11.43
N LYS A 236 -16.99 9.47 11.95
CA LYS A 236 -18.15 10.26 11.48
C LYS A 236 -18.04 10.62 9.99
N SER A 237 -16.85 10.88 9.48
CA SER A 237 -16.59 11.20 8.08
C SER A 237 -17.07 10.11 7.13
N TYR A 238 -16.76 8.84 7.41
CA TYR A 238 -17.23 7.70 6.62
C TYR A 238 -18.74 7.48 6.76
N MET A 239 -19.27 7.67 7.98
CA MET A 239 -20.72 7.58 8.21
C MET A 239 -21.48 8.63 7.41
N ILE A 240 -20.99 9.88 7.38
CA ILE A 240 -21.59 10.98 6.59
C ILE A 240 -21.53 10.64 5.11
N GLU A 241 -20.37 10.19 4.59
CA GLU A 241 -20.26 9.81 3.17
C GLU A 241 -21.22 8.68 2.81
N CYS A 242 -21.28 7.61 3.60
CA CYS A 242 -22.22 6.50 3.36
C CYS A 242 -23.67 6.99 3.33
N ASN A 243 -24.06 7.80 4.31
CA ASN A 243 -25.41 8.37 4.36
C ASN A 243 -25.69 9.27 3.16
N LYS A 244 -24.73 10.09 2.69
CA LYS A 244 -24.87 10.91 1.48
C LYS A 244 -25.13 10.06 0.25
N GLN A 245 -24.34 9.02 0.02
CA GLN A 245 -24.46 8.17 -1.14
C GLN A 245 -25.78 7.39 -1.15
N ILE A 246 -26.23 6.88 0.01
CA ILE A 246 -27.50 6.19 0.14
C ILE A 246 -28.67 7.17 -0.04
N SER A 247 -28.59 8.35 0.55
CA SER A 247 -29.58 9.42 0.40
C SER A 247 -29.73 9.84 -1.06
N TYR A 248 -28.59 10.06 -1.76
CA TYR A 248 -28.57 10.43 -3.18
C TYR A 248 -29.16 9.33 -4.07
N TYR A 249 -28.86 8.06 -3.82
CA TYR A 249 -29.49 6.94 -4.50
C TYR A 249 -31.01 7.01 -4.42
N TYR A 250 -31.59 7.19 -3.23
CA TYR A 250 -33.03 7.29 -3.05
C TYR A 250 -33.63 8.55 -3.69
N TYR A 251 -32.89 9.66 -3.66
CA TYR A 251 -33.29 10.88 -4.38
C TYR A 251 -33.41 10.64 -5.88
N VAL A 252 -32.40 10.04 -6.50
CA VAL A 252 -32.42 9.66 -7.95
C VAL A 252 -33.56 8.71 -8.26
N LYS A 253 -33.83 7.74 -7.37
CA LYS A 253 -34.96 6.80 -7.49
C LYS A 253 -36.33 7.43 -7.16
N LYS A 254 -36.38 8.72 -6.85
CA LYS A 254 -37.61 9.44 -6.46
C LYS A 254 -38.31 8.85 -5.23
N VAL A 255 -37.57 8.18 -4.33
CA VAL A 255 -38.05 7.67 -3.05
C VAL A 255 -37.72 8.68 -1.94
N MET A 256 -38.37 9.84 -2.01
CA MET A 256 -38.06 11.00 -1.19
C MET A 256 -38.10 10.73 0.32
N PRO A 257 -39.04 9.95 0.90
CA PRO A 257 -39.04 9.67 2.34
C PRO A 257 -37.73 9.01 2.82
N GLU A 258 -37.19 8.05 2.06
CA GLU A 258 -35.91 7.42 2.40
C GLU A 258 -34.74 8.37 2.21
N ALA A 259 -34.72 9.18 1.15
CA ALA A 259 -33.69 10.20 0.95
C ALA A 259 -33.62 11.17 2.15
N VAL A 260 -34.76 11.67 2.62
CA VAL A 260 -34.89 12.55 3.79
C VAL A 260 -34.40 11.86 5.07
N LYS A 261 -34.75 10.59 5.27
CA LYS A 261 -34.28 9.82 6.44
C LYS A 261 -32.76 9.80 6.55
N TYR A 262 -32.06 9.53 5.46
CA TYR A 262 -30.58 9.53 5.46
C TYR A 262 -30.01 10.94 5.55
N ALA A 263 -30.65 11.95 4.96
CA ALA A 263 -30.25 13.36 5.12
C ALA A 263 -30.33 13.81 6.60
N ARG A 264 -31.35 13.40 7.34
CA ARG A 264 -31.44 13.68 8.78
C ARG A 264 -30.33 12.98 9.58
N LYS A 265 -29.94 11.76 9.21
CA LYS A 265 -28.78 11.08 9.82
C LYS A 265 -27.49 11.88 9.60
N ILE A 266 -27.31 12.49 8.42
CA ILE A 266 -26.15 13.36 8.16
C ILE A 266 -26.18 14.56 9.10
N LEU A 267 -27.31 15.28 9.23
CA LEU A 267 -27.41 16.45 10.11
C LEU A 267 -27.25 16.13 11.61
N ALA A 268 -27.53 14.88 12.01
CA ALA A 268 -27.25 14.43 13.37
C ALA A 268 -25.73 14.29 13.63
N LEU A 269 -24.92 14.03 12.60
CA LEU A 269 -23.48 13.90 12.67
C LEU A 269 -22.76 15.24 12.40
N ASP A 270 -23.28 16.02 11.44
CA ASP A 270 -22.81 17.33 11.02
C ASP A 270 -24.01 18.26 10.76
N PRO A 271 -24.41 19.09 11.74
CA PRO A 271 -25.55 20.02 11.63
C PRO A 271 -25.39 21.06 10.50
N GLU A 272 -24.17 21.31 10.03
CA GLU A 272 -23.89 22.31 8.99
C GLU A 272 -23.77 21.71 7.59
N ASP A 273 -23.98 20.42 7.40
CA ASP A 273 -23.85 19.77 6.11
C ASP A 273 -24.79 20.38 5.06
N SER A 274 -24.20 20.96 4.02
CA SER A 274 -24.90 21.69 2.97
C SER A 274 -25.79 20.79 2.09
N TYR A 275 -25.32 19.58 1.77
CA TYR A 275 -26.06 18.62 0.98
C TYR A 275 -27.37 18.22 1.68
N ALA A 276 -27.27 17.86 2.95
CA ALA A 276 -28.44 17.42 3.72
C ALA A 276 -29.46 18.55 3.89
N LYS A 277 -29.01 19.78 4.19
CA LYS A 277 -29.88 20.97 4.27
C LYS A 277 -30.61 21.24 2.95
N GLN A 278 -29.88 21.17 1.84
CA GLN A 278 -30.45 21.38 0.50
C GLN A 278 -31.50 20.30 0.16
N LEU A 279 -31.20 19.03 0.43
CA LEU A 279 -32.14 17.93 0.16
C LEU A 279 -33.43 18.07 0.98
N LEU A 280 -33.33 18.41 2.26
CA LEU A 280 -34.51 18.65 3.11
C LEU A 280 -35.36 19.83 2.59
N SER A 281 -34.72 20.90 2.15
CA SER A 281 -35.42 22.04 1.53
C SER A 281 -36.17 21.62 0.26
N ILE A 282 -35.54 20.87 -0.63
CA ILE A 282 -36.18 20.35 -1.87
C ILE A 282 -37.36 19.44 -1.52
N ALA A 283 -37.24 18.65 -0.47
CA ALA A 283 -38.30 17.73 -0.02
C ALA A 283 -39.45 18.44 0.73
N GLY A 284 -39.35 19.75 1.02
CA GLY A 284 -40.30 20.45 1.85
C GLY A 284 -40.33 19.93 3.30
N ALA A 285 -39.29 19.27 3.74
CA ALA A 285 -39.15 18.68 5.05
C ALA A 285 -38.40 19.65 5.99
N LYS A 286 -39.04 19.96 7.14
CA LYS A 286 -38.39 20.74 8.21
C LYS A 286 -37.60 19.85 9.15
#